data_32ca02edff006f4854934630a401b86f
#
_entry.id   32ca02edff006f4854934630a401b86f
#
_cell.length_a   1.000
_cell.length_b   1.000
_cell.length_c   1.000
_cell.angle_alpha   90.00
_cell.angle_beta   90.00
_cell.angle_gamma   90.00
#
_symmetry.space_group_name_H-M   'P 1'
#
loop_
_entity.id
_entity.type
_entity.pdbx_description
1 polymer ?
#
loop_
_entity_poly.entity_id
_entity_poly.type
_entity_poly.pdbx_seq_one_letter_code
_entity_poly.pdbx_strand_id
1 'polypeptide(L)'
;MKTLLVLADYPGFAEAIRAGVNPEHYRVIARTGLDEAEPLLAHGLKELGRPVFLRIGYEFHGAWNGYSPASYRASFLRVVAALRSERASQVATVWCAEAGALPEDYMKYYPGDESVDWWAIDLFDKEHFTRPMLGRFMEDSRARRKPVMIGESTARHVGTLDGARAWTQWFEPYFAFIESNPNVKAFCYINWDWAPWAKRYSTDWADWGDCRIQKSELVARRFLDRIRPELYLKASDAWPAELGRRQ
;
A
#
# COMPACT_ATOMS: atom_id res chain seq x y z
N MET A 1 4.71 -12.57 -6.41
CA MET A 1 3.84 -11.49 -6.02
C MET A 1 2.80 -12.06 -5.19
N LYS A 2 2.19 -11.43 -4.62
CA LYS A 2 1.61 -11.64 -3.36
C LYS A 2 0.30 -10.90 -3.40
N THR A 3 -0.77 -11.56 -3.06
CA THR A 3 -2.08 -10.91 -3.01
C THR A 3 -1.98 -9.76 -2.02
N LEU A 4 -2.20 -8.54 -2.50
CA LEU A 4 -2.25 -7.37 -1.66
C LEU A 4 -3.61 -7.38 -0.95
N LEU A 5 -3.62 -7.64 0.33
CA LEU A 5 -4.74 -7.29 1.18
C LEU A 5 -4.46 -5.90 1.74
N VAL A 6 -4.97 -4.88 1.08
CA VAL A 6 -5.00 -3.53 1.65
C VAL A 6 -6.18 -3.50 2.62
N LEU A 7 -5.87 -3.60 3.91
CA LEU A 7 -6.80 -3.19 4.95
C LEU A 7 -6.69 -1.66 5.08
N ALA A 8 -7.00 -0.97 4.01
CA ALA A 8 -7.29 0.44 4.06
C ALA A 8 -8.75 0.61 4.47
N ASP A 9 -9.03 1.71 5.09
CA ASP A 9 -10.41 2.17 5.29
C ASP A 9 -11.01 2.56 3.93
N TYR A 10 -11.16 1.54 3.10
CA TYR A 10 -11.58 1.66 1.71
C TYR A 10 -13.10 1.70 1.69
N PRO A 11 -13.73 2.69 1.07
CA PRO A 11 -15.19 2.73 1.00
C PRO A 11 -15.83 1.55 0.27
N GLY A 12 -15.11 0.85 -0.63
CA GLY A 12 -15.47 -0.47 -1.14
C GLY A 12 -15.33 -1.60 -0.12
N PHE A 13 -14.68 -1.37 1.03
CA PHE A 13 -14.59 -2.35 2.11
C PHE A 13 -15.97 -2.63 2.71
N ALA A 14 -16.81 -1.62 2.90
CA ALA A 14 -18.20 -1.81 3.31
C ALA A 14 -19.04 -2.58 2.28
N GLU A 15 -18.70 -2.50 0.99
CA GLU A 15 -19.36 -3.28 -0.08
C GLU A 15 -18.76 -4.68 -0.21
N ALA A 16 -17.46 -4.85 -0.03
CA ALA A 16 -16.82 -6.15 0.03
C ALA A 16 -17.30 -6.96 1.26
N ILE A 17 -17.50 -6.28 2.40
CA ILE A 17 -18.13 -6.88 3.58
C ILE A 17 -19.58 -7.27 3.30
N ARG A 18 -20.36 -6.46 2.57
CA ARG A 18 -21.72 -6.80 2.17
C ARG A 18 -21.76 -7.96 1.16
N ALA A 19 -20.70 -8.17 0.41
CA ALA A 19 -20.60 -9.19 -0.63
C ALA A 19 -20.09 -10.57 -0.15
N GLY A 20 -19.74 -10.73 1.13
CA GLY A 20 -19.36 -12.04 1.62
C GLY A 20 -18.34 -12.15 2.75
N VAL A 21 -17.84 -11.04 3.28
CA VAL A 21 -17.07 -11.09 4.54
C VAL A 21 -18.06 -10.95 5.70
N ASN A 22 -18.07 -11.91 6.62
CA ASN A 22 -19.00 -11.95 7.73
C ASN A 22 -18.94 -10.67 8.60
N PRO A 23 -20.01 -9.84 8.63
CA PRO A 23 -20.06 -8.62 9.44
C PRO A 23 -19.85 -8.84 10.93
N GLU A 24 -20.07 -10.04 11.41
CA GLU A 24 -19.86 -10.44 12.81
C GLU A 24 -18.38 -10.34 13.19
N HIS A 25 -17.45 -10.69 12.31
CA HIS A 25 -16.01 -10.55 12.58
C HIS A 25 -15.60 -9.08 12.79
N TYR A 26 -16.19 -8.15 12.05
CA TYR A 26 -15.94 -6.73 12.22
C TYR A 26 -16.56 -6.16 13.51
N ARG A 27 -17.73 -6.64 13.89
CA ARG A 27 -18.38 -6.28 15.17
C ARG A 27 -17.63 -6.82 16.37
N VAL A 28 -16.99 -7.97 16.24
CA VAL A 28 -16.15 -8.57 17.28
C VAL A 28 -14.93 -7.66 17.52
N ILE A 29 -14.21 -7.24 16.48
CA ILE A 29 -13.07 -6.32 16.60
C ILE A 29 -13.47 -5.00 17.30
N ALA A 30 -14.65 -4.47 17.01
CA ALA A 30 -15.14 -3.24 17.62
C ALA A 30 -15.64 -3.42 19.08
N ARG A 31 -15.99 -4.64 19.50
CA ARG A 31 -16.60 -4.92 20.80
C ARG A 31 -15.65 -5.53 21.83
N THR A 32 -14.67 -6.31 21.42
CA THR A 32 -13.88 -7.15 22.34
C THR A 32 -12.55 -6.51 22.78
N GLY A 33 -12.23 -5.34 22.24
CA GLY A 33 -10.94 -4.69 22.50
C GLY A 33 -9.77 -5.36 21.76
N LEU A 34 -8.60 -4.73 21.88
CA LEU A 34 -7.41 -5.10 21.08
C LEU A 34 -6.88 -6.52 21.38
N ASP A 35 -7.11 -7.05 22.56
CA ASP A 35 -6.50 -8.32 23.01
C ASP A 35 -7.03 -9.57 22.26
N GLU A 36 -8.20 -9.46 21.64
CA GLU A 36 -8.78 -10.54 20.83
C GLU A 36 -8.71 -10.27 19.32
N ALA A 37 -8.46 -9.02 18.92
CA ALA A 37 -8.46 -8.65 17.51
C ALA A 37 -7.25 -9.21 16.75
N GLU A 38 -6.07 -9.15 17.35
CA GLU A 38 -4.86 -9.65 16.70
C GLU A 38 -4.84 -11.16 16.50
N PRO A 39 -5.24 -11.99 17.47
CA PRO A 39 -5.37 -13.44 17.28
C PRO A 39 -6.38 -13.80 16.19
N LEU A 40 -7.54 -13.14 16.15
CA LEU A 40 -8.57 -13.38 15.13
C LEU A 40 -8.08 -12.99 13.74
N LEU A 41 -7.38 -11.85 13.61
CA LEU A 41 -6.75 -11.43 12.36
C LEU A 41 -5.71 -12.47 11.89
N ALA A 42 -4.84 -12.88 12.79
CA ALA A 42 -3.77 -13.83 12.47
C ALA A 42 -4.33 -15.19 12.07
N HIS A 43 -5.36 -15.68 12.77
CA HIS A 43 -6.07 -16.90 12.42
C HIS A 43 -6.73 -16.82 11.04
N GLY A 44 -7.50 -15.75 10.77
CA GLY A 44 -8.14 -15.56 9.48
C GLY A 44 -7.15 -15.44 8.31
N LEU A 45 -6.01 -14.77 8.53
CA LEU A 45 -4.95 -14.68 7.54
C LEU A 45 -4.32 -16.06 7.27
N LYS A 46 -4.10 -16.87 8.31
CA LYS A 46 -3.60 -18.24 8.16
C LYS A 46 -4.56 -19.11 7.35
N GLU A 47 -5.86 -19.09 7.69
CA GLU A 47 -6.91 -19.85 6.98
C GLU A 47 -7.02 -19.44 5.50
N LEU A 48 -6.70 -18.18 5.17
CA LEU A 48 -6.67 -17.72 3.78
C LEU A 48 -5.70 -18.54 2.91
N GLY A 49 -4.64 -19.12 3.49
CA GLY A 49 -3.71 -20.06 2.86
C GLY A 49 -2.96 -19.50 1.64
N ARG A 50 -2.94 -18.17 1.46
CA ARG A 50 -2.33 -17.49 0.32
C ARG A 50 -1.29 -16.47 0.79
N PRO A 51 -0.26 -16.18 -0.02
CA PRO A 51 0.68 -15.09 0.29
C PRO A 51 -0.03 -13.75 0.41
N VAL A 52 0.21 -13.05 1.52
CA VAL A 52 -0.40 -11.75 1.85
C VAL A 52 0.67 -10.75 2.22
N PHE A 53 0.56 -9.53 1.71
CA PHE A 53 1.20 -8.36 2.30
C PHE A 53 0.23 -7.71 3.29
N LEU A 54 0.58 -7.65 4.55
CA LEU A 54 -0.22 -7.00 5.58
C LEU A 54 0.35 -5.64 5.92
N ARG A 55 -0.32 -4.58 5.49
CA ARG A 55 0.01 -3.19 5.89
C ARG A 55 -0.60 -2.93 7.26
N ILE A 56 0.24 -2.86 8.29
CA ILE A 56 -0.20 -2.69 9.69
C ILE A 56 -0.17 -1.19 10.02
N GLY A 57 -1.34 -0.59 10.23
CA GLY A 57 -1.44 0.83 10.54
C GLY A 57 -0.77 1.70 9.47
N TYR A 58 -1.26 1.64 8.25
CA TYR A 58 -0.73 2.40 7.11
C TYR A 58 -0.58 3.90 7.41
N GLU A 59 0.33 4.56 6.68
CA GLU A 59 0.59 6.00 6.84
C GLU A 59 0.78 6.40 8.32
N PHE A 60 1.66 5.69 9.00
CA PHE A 60 1.82 5.68 10.46
C PHE A 60 2.01 7.07 11.10
N HIS A 61 2.48 8.06 10.35
CA HIS A 61 2.74 9.43 10.79
C HIS A 61 1.60 10.40 10.43
N GLY A 62 0.63 9.96 9.64
CA GLY A 62 -0.47 10.79 9.18
C GLY A 62 -1.34 11.29 10.35
N ALA A 63 -1.58 12.61 10.38
CA ALA A 63 -2.41 13.21 11.43
C ALA A 63 -3.83 12.64 11.46
N TRP A 64 -4.32 12.17 10.30
CA TRP A 64 -5.63 11.52 10.16
C TRP A 64 -5.73 10.17 10.89
N ASN A 65 -4.61 9.51 11.14
CA ASN A 65 -4.57 8.25 11.88
C ASN A 65 -4.39 8.44 13.40
N GLY A 66 -3.83 9.57 13.83
CA GLY A 66 -3.68 9.91 15.24
C GLY A 66 -2.74 9.00 16.05
N TYR A 67 -1.84 8.26 15.40
CA TYR A 67 -0.92 7.36 16.11
C TYR A 67 0.20 8.11 16.81
N SER A 68 0.49 7.72 18.07
CA SER A 68 1.77 8.08 18.68
C SER A 68 2.84 7.05 18.29
N PRO A 69 4.13 7.44 18.20
CA PRO A 69 5.20 6.49 17.86
C PRO A 69 5.26 5.27 18.79
N ALA A 70 5.05 5.48 20.08
CA ALA A 70 5.10 4.40 21.07
C ALA A 70 3.94 3.42 20.92
N SER A 71 2.69 3.94 20.82
CA SER A 71 1.50 3.09 20.66
C SER A 71 1.50 2.35 19.34
N TYR A 72 1.92 3.04 18.25
CA TYR A 72 2.03 2.42 16.94
C TYR A 72 2.98 1.21 16.95
N ARG A 73 4.22 1.38 17.44
CA ARG A 73 5.17 0.27 17.54
C ARG A 73 4.64 -0.88 18.40
N ALA A 74 4.05 -0.55 19.56
CA ALA A 74 3.48 -1.58 20.44
C ALA A 74 2.40 -2.39 19.74
N SER A 75 1.45 -1.73 19.05
CA SER A 75 0.37 -2.40 18.31
C SER A 75 0.92 -3.21 17.13
N PHE A 76 1.87 -2.68 16.38
CA PHE A 76 2.52 -3.40 15.28
C PHE A 76 3.16 -4.71 15.78
N LEU A 77 3.92 -4.64 16.87
CA LEU A 77 4.58 -5.81 17.47
C LEU A 77 3.59 -6.85 18.00
N ARG A 78 2.43 -6.44 18.53
CA ARG A 78 1.37 -7.36 18.94
C ARG A 78 0.80 -8.14 17.76
N VAL A 79 0.51 -7.46 16.64
CA VAL A 79 0.06 -8.14 15.41
C VAL A 79 1.13 -9.14 14.92
N VAL A 80 2.40 -8.74 14.91
CA VAL A 80 3.50 -9.64 14.53
C VAL A 80 3.59 -10.85 15.45
N ALA A 81 3.44 -10.65 16.75
CA ALA A 81 3.44 -11.75 17.73
C ALA A 81 2.29 -12.72 17.50
N ALA A 82 1.09 -12.22 17.22
CA ALA A 82 -0.07 -13.05 16.89
C ALA A 82 0.14 -13.86 15.59
N LEU A 83 0.67 -13.24 14.53
CA LEU A 83 1.01 -13.93 13.28
C LEU A 83 2.02 -15.07 13.51
N ARG A 84 3.02 -14.83 14.34
CA ARG A 84 4.03 -15.85 14.69
C ARG A 84 3.44 -16.99 15.51
N SER A 85 2.59 -16.67 16.50
CA SER A 85 1.88 -17.65 17.32
C SER A 85 1.01 -18.58 16.47
N GLU A 86 0.28 -18.01 15.51
CA GLU A 86 -0.55 -18.75 14.56
C GLU A 86 0.27 -19.47 13.47
N ARG A 87 1.58 -19.21 13.36
CA ARG A 87 2.44 -19.70 12.28
C ARG A 87 1.94 -19.30 10.89
N ALA A 88 1.45 -18.07 10.75
CA ALA A 88 0.97 -17.50 9.49
C ALA A 88 2.15 -17.06 8.58
N SER A 89 3.03 -18.01 8.24
CA SER A 89 4.30 -17.76 7.53
C SER A 89 4.14 -17.20 6.10
N GLN A 90 2.94 -17.30 5.52
CA GLN A 90 2.62 -16.73 4.21
C GLN A 90 2.32 -15.23 4.26
N VAL A 91 2.30 -14.61 5.44
CA VAL A 91 2.04 -13.18 5.62
C VAL A 91 3.34 -12.42 5.76
N ALA A 92 3.56 -11.45 4.88
CA ALA A 92 4.66 -10.50 4.99
C ALA A 92 4.15 -9.18 5.60
N THR A 93 4.80 -8.73 6.66
CA THR A 93 4.46 -7.48 7.34
C THR A 93 5.01 -6.28 6.60
N VAL A 94 4.19 -5.23 6.45
CA VAL A 94 4.52 -4.04 5.68
C VAL A 94 4.40 -2.80 6.56
N TRP A 95 5.48 -2.05 6.69
CA TRP A 95 5.56 -0.75 7.37
C TRP A 95 5.43 0.36 6.34
N CYS A 96 4.35 1.15 6.40
CA CYS A 96 3.94 2.04 5.33
C CYS A 96 3.85 3.50 5.77
N ALA A 97 4.55 4.36 5.04
CA ALA A 97 4.52 5.81 5.15
C ALA A 97 3.77 6.46 3.97
N GLU A 98 3.42 7.73 4.11
CA GLU A 98 2.96 8.60 3.03
C GLU A 98 4.03 9.66 2.75
N ALA A 99 4.30 9.97 1.48
CA ALA A 99 5.45 10.80 1.09
C ALA A 99 5.24 12.30 1.30
N GLY A 100 3.99 12.77 1.34
CA GLY A 100 3.68 14.22 1.39
C GLY A 100 4.03 14.87 2.72
N ALA A 101 3.87 14.14 3.82
CA ALA A 101 4.04 14.67 5.17
C ALA A 101 5.05 13.86 6.01
N LEU A 102 5.96 13.12 5.37
CA LEU A 102 6.93 12.28 6.06
C LEU A 102 7.87 13.13 6.95
N PRO A 103 7.83 12.98 8.29
CA PRO A 103 8.63 13.80 9.19
C PRO A 103 10.09 13.33 9.22
N GLU A 104 11.01 14.23 9.61
CA GLU A 104 12.43 13.90 9.72
C GLU A 104 12.72 12.76 10.71
N ASP A 105 11.91 12.63 11.73
CA ASP A 105 12.05 11.63 12.79
C ASP A 105 11.14 10.41 12.62
N TYR A 106 10.70 10.12 11.38
CA TYR A 106 9.79 9.02 11.06
C TYR A 106 10.24 7.66 11.60
N MET A 107 11.55 7.46 11.77
CA MET A 107 12.10 6.25 12.38
C MET A 107 11.66 6.02 13.84
N LYS A 108 11.09 7.01 14.52
CA LYS A 108 10.44 6.79 15.82
C LYS A 108 9.27 5.82 15.77
N TYR A 109 8.64 5.67 14.60
CA TYR A 109 7.56 4.72 14.36
C TYR A 109 8.06 3.33 13.97
N TYR A 110 9.35 3.14 13.71
CA TYR A 110 9.86 1.88 13.17
C TYR A 110 9.85 0.75 14.22
N PRO A 111 9.15 -0.39 13.96
CA PRO A 111 9.03 -1.48 14.94
C PRO A 111 10.29 -2.36 15.03
N GLY A 112 11.26 -2.16 14.17
CA GLY A 112 12.49 -2.94 14.10
C GLY A 112 12.56 -3.92 12.93
N ASP A 113 13.79 -4.23 12.52
CA ASP A 113 14.07 -5.04 11.32
C ASP A 113 13.48 -6.45 11.40
N GLU A 114 13.46 -7.05 12.60
CA GLU A 114 12.92 -8.40 12.84
C GLU A 114 11.40 -8.50 12.69
N SER A 115 10.71 -7.36 12.72
CA SER A 115 9.25 -7.31 12.70
C SER A 115 8.67 -6.75 11.41
N VAL A 116 9.52 -6.22 10.54
CA VAL A 116 9.13 -5.60 9.27
C VAL A 116 9.79 -6.34 8.12
N ASP A 117 8.99 -6.99 7.28
CA ASP A 117 9.48 -7.66 6.08
C ASP A 117 9.67 -6.69 4.93
N TRP A 118 8.73 -5.76 4.74
CA TRP A 118 8.70 -4.78 3.66
C TRP A 118 8.49 -3.37 4.19
N TRP A 119 9.16 -2.41 3.56
CA TRP A 119 8.79 -1.01 3.67
C TRP A 119 7.79 -0.66 2.58
N ALA A 120 6.94 0.34 2.83
CA ALA A 120 6.05 0.88 1.82
C ALA A 120 5.96 2.39 1.90
N ILE A 121 5.69 3.00 0.75
CA ILE A 121 5.48 4.44 0.62
C ILE A 121 4.27 4.68 -0.28
N ASP A 122 3.39 5.59 0.12
CA ASP A 122 2.25 6.02 -0.66
C ASP A 122 2.59 7.31 -1.42
N LEU A 123 2.30 7.32 -2.73
CA LEU A 123 2.71 8.37 -3.67
C LEU A 123 1.51 8.88 -4.44
N PHE A 124 1.09 10.11 -4.14
CA PHE A 124 -0.08 10.71 -4.78
C PHE A 124 0.28 11.92 -5.65
N ASP A 125 0.94 12.91 -5.08
CA ASP A 125 1.25 14.16 -5.78
C ASP A 125 2.54 14.06 -6.59
N LYS A 126 2.61 14.78 -7.68
CA LYS A 126 3.81 14.85 -8.53
C LYS A 126 5.03 15.42 -7.77
N GLU A 127 4.78 16.28 -6.79
CA GLU A 127 5.81 16.87 -5.92
C GLU A 127 6.46 15.82 -5.00
N HIS A 128 5.79 14.69 -4.74
CA HIS A 128 6.35 13.62 -3.91
C HIS A 128 7.66 13.09 -4.47
N PHE A 129 7.77 12.95 -5.80
CA PHE A 129 8.95 12.38 -6.46
C PHE A 129 10.25 13.20 -6.26
N THR A 130 10.12 14.46 -5.89
CA THR A 130 11.27 15.37 -5.68
C THR A 130 11.51 15.72 -4.20
N ARG A 131 10.71 15.17 -3.27
CA ARG A 131 10.87 15.47 -1.84
C ARG A 131 12.13 14.84 -1.27
N PRO A 132 12.99 15.62 -0.57
CA PRO A 132 14.20 15.08 0.05
C PRO A 132 13.95 13.92 1.01
N MET A 133 12.82 13.98 1.75
CA MET A 133 12.47 12.93 2.70
C MET A 133 12.12 11.60 2.04
N LEU A 134 11.57 11.59 0.80
CA LEU A 134 11.41 10.38 0.02
C LEU A 134 12.78 9.76 -0.32
N GLY A 135 13.74 10.59 -0.73
CA GLY A 135 15.13 10.15 -0.98
C GLY A 135 15.74 9.48 0.25
N ARG A 136 15.65 10.14 1.40
CA ARG A 136 16.12 9.59 2.68
C ARG A 136 15.43 8.27 3.06
N PHE A 137 14.13 8.19 2.91
CA PHE A 137 13.38 6.95 3.16
C PHE A 137 13.89 5.79 2.28
N MET A 138 14.17 6.06 1.00
CA MET A 138 14.71 5.06 0.08
C MET A 138 16.15 4.66 0.44
N GLU A 139 16.99 5.59 0.91
CA GLU A 139 18.34 5.31 1.40
C GLU A 139 18.32 4.45 2.66
N ASP A 140 17.49 4.80 3.63
CA ASP A 140 17.35 4.05 4.89
C ASP A 140 16.80 2.63 4.64
N SER A 141 15.88 2.47 3.69
CA SER A 141 15.36 1.15 3.29
C SER A 141 16.45 0.27 2.65
N ARG A 142 17.32 0.85 1.81
CA ARG A 142 18.46 0.14 1.20
C ARG A 142 19.51 -0.24 2.25
N ALA A 143 19.84 0.67 3.16
CA ALA A 143 20.79 0.39 4.23
C ALA A 143 20.36 -0.78 5.12
N ARG A 144 19.04 -0.95 5.30
CA ARG A 144 18.43 -2.07 6.04
C ARG A 144 18.12 -3.28 5.17
N ARG A 145 18.45 -3.22 3.88
CA ARG A 145 18.16 -4.29 2.90
C ARG A 145 16.68 -4.64 2.82
N LYS A 146 15.79 -3.65 2.99
CA LYS A 146 14.34 -3.86 2.90
C LYS A 146 13.84 -3.61 1.48
N PRO A 147 13.06 -4.55 0.93
CA PRO A 147 12.31 -4.28 -0.29
C PRO A 147 11.25 -3.22 -0.01
N VAL A 148 10.96 -2.39 -1.02
CA VAL A 148 9.97 -1.34 -0.93
C VAL A 148 8.78 -1.65 -1.84
N MET A 149 7.60 -1.40 -1.33
CA MET A 149 6.35 -1.38 -2.08
C MET A 149 5.86 0.06 -2.20
N ILE A 150 5.40 0.46 -3.37
CA ILE A 150 4.50 1.60 -3.46
C ILE A 150 3.13 1.05 -3.08
N GLY A 151 2.71 1.35 -1.83
CA GLY A 151 1.53 0.75 -1.21
C GLY A 151 0.23 1.29 -1.79
N GLU A 152 0.23 2.58 -2.05
CA GLU A 152 -0.84 3.29 -2.76
C GLU A 152 -0.24 4.32 -3.71
N SER A 153 -0.85 4.50 -4.87
CA SER A 153 -0.51 5.58 -5.79
C SER A 153 -1.68 5.92 -6.68
N THR A 154 -1.81 7.19 -7.01
CA THR A 154 -2.78 7.69 -8.00
C THR A 154 -2.31 9.06 -8.49
N ALA A 155 -2.70 9.44 -9.70
CA ALA A 155 -2.31 10.72 -10.31
C ALA A 155 -3.14 11.90 -9.71
N ARG A 156 -3.00 12.11 -8.40
CA ARG A 156 -3.72 13.12 -7.63
C ARG A 156 -3.50 14.52 -8.23
N HIS A 157 -4.55 15.32 -8.34
CA HIS A 157 -4.59 16.67 -8.92
C HIS A 157 -4.21 16.74 -10.41
N VAL A 158 -3.89 15.62 -11.04
CA VAL A 158 -3.52 15.54 -12.45
C VAL A 158 -4.57 14.75 -13.23
N GLY A 159 -5.02 13.62 -12.68
CA GLY A 159 -5.94 12.71 -13.34
C GLY A 159 -5.32 12.05 -14.57
N THR A 160 -6.18 11.47 -15.42
CA THR A 160 -5.76 10.80 -16.67
C THR A 160 -6.35 11.44 -17.93
N LEU A 161 -7.39 12.26 -17.79
CA LEU A 161 -8.20 12.76 -18.92
C LEU A 161 -7.39 13.62 -19.90
N ASP A 162 -6.45 14.44 -19.41
CA ASP A 162 -5.47 15.13 -20.24
C ASP A 162 -4.24 14.25 -20.49
N GLY A 163 -4.40 13.28 -21.35
CA GLY A 163 -3.48 12.16 -21.55
C GLY A 163 -2.00 12.53 -21.65
N ALA A 164 -1.63 13.51 -22.47
CA ALA A 164 -0.24 13.92 -22.65
C ALA A 164 0.32 14.61 -21.39
N ARG A 165 -0.44 15.53 -20.83
CA ARG A 165 -0.07 16.26 -19.62
C ARG A 165 -0.03 15.31 -18.41
N ALA A 166 -1.05 14.44 -18.27
CA ALA A 166 -1.08 13.43 -17.22
C ALA A 166 0.16 12.54 -17.27
N TRP A 167 0.55 12.09 -18.47
CA TRP A 167 1.73 11.28 -18.64
C TRP A 167 2.99 12.02 -18.17
N THR A 168 3.25 13.22 -18.69
CA THR A 168 4.48 13.97 -18.41
C THR A 168 4.58 14.44 -16.96
N GLN A 169 3.44 14.81 -16.35
CA GLN A 169 3.46 15.37 -15.00
C GLN A 169 3.46 14.33 -13.89
N TRP A 170 2.92 13.13 -14.14
CA TRP A 170 2.78 12.15 -13.08
C TRP A 170 3.31 10.75 -13.46
N PHE A 171 2.85 10.16 -14.56
CA PHE A 171 3.20 8.76 -14.87
C PHE A 171 4.67 8.59 -15.23
N GLU A 172 5.24 9.49 -15.99
CA GLU A 172 6.66 9.43 -16.37
C GLU A 172 7.58 9.57 -15.14
N PRO A 173 7.42 10.57 -14.25
CA PRO A 173 8.14 10.63 -12.98
C PRO A 173 7.91 9.40 -12.09
N TYR A 174 6.70 8.86 -12.06
CA TYR A 174 6.36 7.66 -11.30
C TYR A 174 7.17 6.44 -11.76
N PHE A 175 7.18 6.17 -13.06
CA PHE A 175 7.98 5.07 -13.59
C PHE A 175 9.48 5.34 -13.49
N ALA A 176 9.93 6.57 -13.67
CA ALA A 176 11.32 6.93 -13.45
C ALA A 176 11.76 6.67 -12.01
N PHE A 177 10.91 6.97 -11.03
CA PHE A 177 11.15 6.63 -9.62
C PHE A 177 11.26 5.12 -9.41
N ILE A 178 10.35 4.32 -9.96
CA ILE A 178 10.39 2.85 -9.86
C ILE A 178 11.68 2.30 -10.47
N GLU A 179 12.04 2.76 -11.66
CA GLU A 179 13.19 2.27 -12.43
C GLU A 179 14.53 2.67 -11.79
N SER A 180 14.61 3.87 -11.19
CA SER A 180 15.80 4.36 -10.51
C SER A 180 16.03 3.78 -9.10
N ASN A 181 15.05 3.07 -8.55
CA ASN A 181 15.12 2.48 -7.22
C ASN A 181 14.98 0.95 -7.28
N PRO A 182 16.07 0.20 -7.47
CA PRO A 182 16.02 -1.26 -7.65
C PRO A 182 15.41 -2.04 -6.50
N ASN A 183 15.34 -1.45 -5.31
CA ASN A 183 14.67 -2.04 -4.14
C ASN A 183 13.15 -1.80 -4.12
N VAL A 184 12.58 -1.03 -5.05
CA VAL A 184 11.14 -1.03 -5.31
C VAL A 184 10.79 -2.32 -6.03
N LYS A 185 10.03 -3.19 -5.36
CA LYS A 185 9.70 -4.55 -5.83
C LYS A 185 8.22 -4.78 -6.11
N ALA A 186 7.37 -3.84 -5.71
CA ALA A 186 5.95 -3.89 -5.96
C ALA A 186 5.37 -2.47 -6.03
N PHE A 187 4.28 -2.33 -6.76
CA PHE A 187 3.48 -1.11 -6.72
C PHE A 187 2.00 -1.40 -6.88
N CYS A 188 1.19 -0.54 -6.27
CA CYS A 188 -0.26 -0.53 -6.41
C CYS A 188 -0.70 0.82 -6.97
N TYR A 189 -1.54 0.79 -7.98
CA TYR A 189 -2.15 1.99 -8.54
C TYR A 189 -3.65 1.98 -8.27
N ILE A 190 -4.18 3.06 -7.69
CA ILE A 190 -5.61 3.22 -7.43
C ILE A 190 -6.26 3.77 -8.70
N ASN A 191 -6.87 2.86 -9.45
CA ASN A 191 -7.51 3.13 -10.72
C ASN A 191 -8.96 3.60 -10.50
N TRP A 192 -9.15 4.82 -10.04
CA TRP A 192 -10.42 5.29 -9.51
C TRP A 192 -10.84 6.68 -10.02
N ASP A 193 -12.15 6.95 -9.96
CA ASP A 193 -12.74 8.27 -10.15
C ASP A 193 -13.13 8.86 -8.80
N TRP A 194 -12.41 9.87 -8.36
CA TRP A 194 -12.55 10.42 -7.01
C TRP A 194 -13.74 11.38 -6.86
N ALA A 195 -14.20 12.01 -7.95
CA ALA A 195 -15.27 13.00 -7.90
C ALA A 195 -16.61 12.47 -7.35
N PRO A 196 -17.12 11.30 -7.78
CA PRO A 196 -18.33 10.71 -7.20
C PRO A 196 -18.20 10.37 -5.72
N TRP A 197 -17.01 9.96 -5.28
CA TRP A 197 -16.71 9.67 -3.88
C TRP A 197 -16.75 10.89 -3.01
N ALA A 198 -16.05 11.95 -3.40
CA ALA A 198 -16.02 13.20 -2.68
C ALA A 198 -17.44 13.73 -2.43
N LYS A 199 -18.30 13.66 -3.45
CA LYS A 199 -19.71 14.04 -3.33
C LYS A 199 -20.48 13.16 -2.34
N ARG A 200 -20.24 11.84 -2.37
CA ARG A 200 -20.96 10.86 -1.53
C ARG A 200 -20.57 10.97 -0.05
N TYR A 201 -19.32 11.25 0.24
CA TYR A 201 -18.79 11.27 1.61
C TYR A 201 -18.45 12.66 2.13
N SER A 202 -18.84 13.72 1.38
CA SER A 202 -18.59 15.12 1.75
C SER A 202 -17.11 15.39 2.07
N THR A 203 -16.21 14.83 1.26
CA THR A 203 -14.77 15.01 1.38
C THR A 203 -14.25 16.00 0.35
N ASP A 204 -13.01 16.47 0.52
CA ASP A 204 -12.27 17.34 -0.40
C ASP A 204 -11.60 16.60 -1.57
N TRP A 205 -11.81 15.28 -1.69
CA TRP A 205 -11.18 14.45 -2.72
C TRP A 205 -11.67 14.68 -4.15
N ALA A 206 -12.60 15.59 -4.37
CA ALA A 206 -13.10 15.90 -5.71
C ALA A 206 -12.01 16.43 -6.65
N ASP A 207 -11.02 17.13 -6.11
CA ASP A 207 -9.88 17.68 -6.84
C ASP A 207 -8.80 16.65 -7.18
N TRP A 208 -8.90 15.42 -6.64
CA TRP A 208 -8.00 14.32 -7.01
C TRP A 208 -8.18 13.89 -8.47
N GLY A 209 -9.37 14.13 -9.04
CA GLY A 209 -9.68 13.92 -10.44
C GLY A 209 -10.06 12.48 -10.80
N ASP A 210 -10.29 12.25 -12.08
CA ASP A 210 -10.48 10.90 -12.64
C ASP A 210 -9.13 10.29 -12.97
N CYS A 211 -8.69 9.35 -12.14
CA CYS A 211 -7.39 8.69 -12.24
C CYS A 211 -7.48 7.33 -12.96
N ARG A 212 -8.60 7.00 -13.60
CA ARG A 212 -8.78 5.73 -14.30
C ARG A 212 -7.96 5.69 -15.60
N ILE A 213 -6.97 4.82 -15.65
CA ILE A 213 -6.02 4.66 -16.77
C ILE A 213 -6.76 4.47 -18.09
N GLN A 214 -7.81 3.65 -18.12
CA GLN A 214 -8.57 3.34 -19.34
C GLN A 214 -9.38 4.52 -19.88
N LYS A 215 -9.46 5.63 -19.16
CA LYS A 215 -10.14 6.84 -19.63
C LYS A 215 -9.30 7.70 -20.58
N SER A 216 -8.02 7.40 -20.69
CA SER A 216 -7.12 8.01 -21.67
C SER A 216 -6.42 6.91 -22.48
N GLU A 217 -6.68 6.83 -23.75
CA GLU A 217 -6.02 5.87 -24.66
C GLU A 217 -4.50 6.02 -24.63
N LEU A 218 -4.01 7.27 -24.61
CA LEU A 218 -2.57 7.54 -24.54
C LEU A 218 -1.96 7.03 -23.25
N VAL A 219 -2.58 7.34 -22.08
CA VAL A 219 -2.09 6.88 -20.78
C VAL A 219 -2.14 5.36 -20.71
N ALA A 220 -3.28 4.74 -21.12
CA ALA A 220 -3.44 3.30 -21.10
C ALA A 220 -2.38 2.59 -21.93
N ARG A 221 -2.15 3.03 -23.16
CA ARG A 221 -1.13 2.46 -24.03
C ARG A 221 0.27 2.58 -23.42
N ARG A 222 0.68 3.79 -23.00
CA ARG A 222 2.01 4.01 -22.43
C ARG A 222 2.20 3.26 -21.11
N PHE A 223 1.17 3.19 -20.26
CA PHE A 223 1.20 2.42 -19.03
C PHE A 223 1.44 0.94 -19.31
N LEU A 224 0.67 0.36 -20.24
CA LEU A 224 0.84 -1.03 -20.66
C LEU A 224 2.23 -1.29 -21.26
N ASP A 225 2.76 -0.35 -22.06
CA ASP A 225 4.10 -0.47 -22.62
C ASP A 225 5.18 -0.46 -21.53
N ARG A 226 5.01 0.33 -20.48
CA ARG A 226 5.95 0.35 -19.34
C ARG A 226 5.92 -0.93 -18.51
N ILE A 227 4.77 -1.53 -18.29
CA ILE A 227 4.64 -2.77 -17.49
C ILE A 227 4.75 -4.06 -18.31
N ARG A 228 4.90 -3.96 -19.65
CA ARG A 228 5.03 -5.12 -20.55
C ARG A 228 6.33 -5.91 -20.38
N PRO A 229 7.50 -5.29 -20.10
CA PRO A 229 8.74 -6.04 -19.89
C PRO A 229 8.62 -7.14 -18.85
N GLU A 230 9.43 -8.19 -18.98
CA GLU A 230 9.49 -9.33 -18.06
C GLU A 230 9.86 -8.95 -16.61
N LEU A 231 10.35 -7.73 -16.41
CA LEU A 231 10.63 -7.15 -15.10
C LEU A 231 9.36 -7.14 -14.24
N TYR A 232 8.18 -6.95 -14.86
CA TYR A 232 6.91 -6.85 -14.15
C TYR A 232 6.17 -8.19 -14.22
N LEU A 233 5.99 -8.80 -13.04
CA LEU A 233 5.18 -9.99 -12.91
C LEU A 233 3.70 -9.64 -13.09
N LYS A 234 3.02 -10.41 -13.92
CA LYS A 234 1.59 -10.29 -14.16
C LYS A 234 0.84 -11.41 -13.44
N ALA A 235 -0.39 -11.13 -13.05
CA ALA A 235 -1.23 -12.16 -12.46
C ALA A 235 -1.40 -13.31 -13.47
N SER A 236 -1.03 -14.51 -13.06
CA SER A 236 -1.23 -15.76 -13.79
C SER A 236 -1.41 -16.90 -12.80
N ASP A 237 -2.03 -18.00 -13.23
CA ASP A 237 -2.20 -19.19 -12.39
C ASP A 237 -0.84 -19.88 -12.09
N ALA A 238 0.17 -19.66 -12.94
CA ALA A 238 1.53 -20.17 -12.77
C ALA A 238 2.38 -19.36 -11.78
N TRP A 239 1.87 -18.29 -11.29
CA TRP A 239 2.53 -17.26 -10.55
C TRP A 239 3.27 -17.67 -9.27
N PRO A 240 2.74 -18.53 -8.37
CA PRO A 240 3.49 -19.01 -7.21
C PRO A 240 4.78 -19.74 -7.58
N ALA A 241 4.76 -20.48 -8.71
CA ALA A 241 5.92 -21.21 -9.20
C ALA A 241 6.98 -20.29 -9.86
N GLU A 242 6.58 -19.17 -10.43
CA GLU A 242 7.49 -18.18 -11.03
C GLU A 242 8.27 -17.39 -9.99
N LEU A 243 7.66 -17.11 -8.83
CA LEU A 243 8.33 -16.45 -7.70
C LEU A 243 9.44 -17.27 -7.08
N GLY A 244 9.24 -18.57 -6.94
CA GLY A 244 10.25 -19.48 -6.40
C GLY A 244 11.46 -19.67 -7.31
N ARG A 245 11.37 -19.32 -8.60
CA ARG A 245 12.47 -19.44 -9.58
C ARG A 245 13.34 -18.19 -9.73
N ARG A 246 12.95 -17.06 -9.13
CA ARG A 246 13.66 -15.76 -9.25
C ARG A 246 14.32 -15.29 -7.95
N GLN A 247 14.49 -16.19 -6.96
CA GLN A 247 15.22 -15.89 -5.73
C GLN A 247 16.71 -16.21 -5.86
#